data_596b982cb232b58e1133399045d07fa8
#
_entry.id   596b982cb232b58e1133399045d07fa8
#
_cell.length_a   1.000
_cell.length_b   1.000
_cell.length_c   1.000
_cell.angle_alpha   90.00
_cell.angle_beta   90.00
_cell.angle_gamma   90.00
#
_symmetry.space_group_name_H-M   'P 1'
#
loop_
_entity.id
_entity.type
_entity.pdbx_description
1 polymer ?
#
loop_
_entity_poly.entity_id
_entity_poly.type
_entity_poly.pdbx_seq_one_letter_code
_entity_poly.pdbx_strand_id
1 'polypeptide(L)'
;MDKGYDVLLLTEDVDEFCLQILRTYPRKDAEGKDGTVEFKNVNSGDLGLETEDEKKAAEDATAENKPLFDAMKDALDGKVKEVKVSTRLKDHPVCLSADGPLSIEMEKVLYKQPGSEGVKSDKVLELNIHHPVFAVLKAAQEAGDTEKLKKYSDLLYAQAQLIEGLPVDDPAAYAEAVCSLMK
;
A
#
# COMPACT_ATOMS: atom_id res chain seq x y z
N MET A 1 7.85 15.78 -1.65
CA MET A 1 8.48 17.11 -1.82
C MET A 1 8.95 17.67 -0.48
N ASP A 2 8.22 17.47 0.59
CA ASP A 2 8.58 18.02 1.92
C ASP A 2 9.95 17.53 2.48
N LYS A 3 10.43 16.39 2.00
CA LYS A 3 11.72 15.81 2.40
C LYS A 3 12.86 16.07 1.38
N GLY A 4 12.66 16.98 0.39
CA GLY A 4 13.70 17.39 -0.56
C GLY A 4 13.95 16.41 -1.73
N TYR A 5 13.05 15.48 -1.98
CA TYR A 5 13.14 14.55 -3.10
C TYR A 5 12.39 15.06 -4.32
N ASP A 6 12.95 14.79 -5.51
CA ASP A 6 12.27 15.00 -6.77
C ASP A 6 11.31 13.83 -7.04
N VAL A 7 10.15 14.11 -7.66
CA VAL A 7 9.16 13.10 -8.04
C VAL A 7 9.08 13.05 -9.56
N LEU A 8 9.32 11.86 -10.11
CA LEU A 8 9.15 11.57 -11.51
C LEU A 8 7.78 10.90 -11.71
N LEU A 9 6.93 11.51 -12.54
CA LEU A 9 5.64 10.92 -12.91
C LEU A 9 5.83 10.13 -14.21
N LEU A 10 5.53 8.83 -14.14
CA LEU A 10 5.53 7.95 -15.29
C LEU A 10 4.18 8.06 -16.01
N THR A 11 4.18 8.14 -17.33
CA THR A 11 2.96 8.32 -18.14
C THR A 11 2.69 7.16 -19.08
N GLU A 12 3.71 6.35 -19.37
CA GLU A 12 3.61 5.23 -20.29
C GLU A 12 3.89 3.91 -19.58
N ASP A 13 3.17 2.85 -19.94
CA ASP A 13 3.34 1.52 -19.34
C ASP A 13 4.79 0.99 -19.45
N VAL A 14 5.56 1.42 -20.46
CA VAL A 14 6.95 1.04 -20.68
C VAL A 14 7.93 1.70 -19.71
N ASP A 15 7.56 2.83 -19.13
CA ASP A 15 8.44 3.61 -18.25
C ASP A 15 8.84 2.81 -17.00
N GLU A 16 7.91 2.05 -16.43
CA GLU A 16 8.17 1.18 -15.28
C GLU A 16 9.30 0.18 -15.58
N PHE A 17 9.24 -0.48 -16.74
CA PHE A 17 10.29 -1.42 -17.16
C PHE A 17 11.63 -0.72 -17.37
N CYS A 18 11.62 0.45 -17.99
CA CYS A 18 12.84 1.23 -18.24
C CYS A 18 13.51 1.60 -16.91
N LEU A 19 12.75 2.07 -15.92
CA LEU A 19 13.32 2.48 -14.63
C LEU A 19 13.77 1.30 -13.77
N GLN A 20 13.12 0.14 -13.88
CA GLN A 20 13.59 -1.09 -13.21
C GLN A 20 14.95 -1.55 -13.74
N ILE A 21 15.23 -1.31 -15.02
CA ILE A 21 16.54 -1.64 -15.64
C ILE A 21 17.55 -0.54 -15.33
N LEU A 22 17.16 0.72 -15.50
CA LEU A 22 18.05 1.87 -15.32
C LEU A 22 18.51 2.05 -13.88
N ARG A 23 17.62 1.87 -12.92
CA ARG A 23 17.83 1.94 -11.46
C ARG A 23 18.50 3.21 -10.94
N THR A 24 19.54 3.67 -11.63
CA THR A 24 20.36 4.81 -11.22
C THR A 24 20.61 5.73 -12.40
N TYR A 25 20.77 7.02 -12.12
CA TYR A 25 21.07 8.04 -13.11
C TYR A 25 22.30 8.86 -12.66
N PRO A 26 23.33 9.01 -13.51
CA PRO A 26 24.47 9.87 -13.20
C PRO A 26 24.04 11.34 -13.19
N ARG A 27 24.32 12.05 -12.10
CA ARG A 27 24.00 13.47 -11.93
C ARG A 27 25.18 14.20 -11.31
N LYS A 28 25.45 15.41 -11.79
CA LYS A 28 26.40 16.29 -11.12
C LYS A 28 25.64 17.10 -10.06
N ASP A 29 26.23 17.23 -8.88
CA ASP A 29 25.72 18.12 -7.86
C ASP A 29 25.90 19.61 -8.22
N ALA A 30 25.43 20.51 -7.37
CA ALA A 30 25.53 21.95 -7.58
C ALA A 30 27.01 22.45 -7.65
N GLU A 31 27.95 21.67 -7.14
CA GLU A 31 29.38 21.95 -7.12
C GLU A 31 30.13 21.31 -8.32
N GLY A 32 29.38 20.61 -9.19
CA GLY A 32 29.91 19.95 -10.39
C GLY A 32 30.58 18.60 -10.14
N LYS A 33 30.46 18.04 -8.93
CA LYS A 33 30.99 16.73 -8.56
C LYS A 33 30.07 15.64 -9.09
N ASP A 34 30.64 14.59 -9.67
CA ASP A 34 29.88 13.44 -10.16
C ASP A 34 29.23 12.67 -9.00
N GLY A 35 27.92 12.46 -9.12
CA GLY A 35 27.10 11.70 -8.19
C GLY A 35 26.15 10.76 -8.93
N THR A 36 25.38 9.99 -8.19
CA THR A 36 24.39 9.06 -8.74
C THR A 36 23.07 9.27 -8.00
N VAL A 37 22.00 9.40 -8.75
CA VAL A 37 20.61 9.42 -8.23
C VAL A 37 20.02 8.03 -8.40
N GLU A 38 19.39 7.51 -7.37
CA GLU A 38 18.67 6.25 -7.39
C GLU A 38 17.17 6.49 -7.59
N PHE A 39 16.56 5.74 -8.50
CA PHE A 39 15.10 5.71 -8.65
C PHE A 39 14.48 4.74 -7.64
N LYS A 40 13.45 5.19 -6.93
CA LYS A 40 12.68 4.36 -6.01
C LYS A 40 11.20 4.44 -6.36
N ASN A 41 10.55 3.28 -6.44
CA ASN A 41 9.11 3.23 -6.63
C ASN A 41 8.41 3.66 -5.34
N VAL A 42 7.52 4.64 -5.43
CA VAL A 42 6.79 5.19 -4.26
C VAL A 42 5.86 4.17 -3.59
N ASN A 43 5.47 3.12 -4.31
CA ASN A 43 4.63 2.03 -3.81
C ASN A 43 5.45 0.83 -3.30
N SER A 44 6.79 0.92 -3.27
CA SER A 44 7.60 -0.08 -2.58
C SER A 44 7.42 0.01 -1.07
N GLY A 45 7.47 -1.12 -0.39
CA GLY A 45 7.23 -1.19 1.05
C GLY A 45 8.30 -0.49 1.91
N ASP A 46 9.52 -0.30 1.37
CA ASP A 46 10.60 0.45 2.02
C ASP A 46 11.19 1.47 1.05
N LEU A 47 10.82 2.72 1.25
CA LEU A 47 11.37 3.84 0.48
C LEU A 47 12.74 4.30 1.00
N GLY A 48 13.07 3.98 2.25
CA GLY A 48 14.24 4.50 2.94
C GLY A 48 14.18 6.02 3.13
N LEU A 49 12.97 6.60 3.16
CA LEU A 49 12.72 8.03 3.36
C LEU A 49 12.33 8.36 4.79
N GLU A 50 11.99 7.34 5.57
CA GLU A 50 11.66 7.44 6.98
C GLU A 50 12.93 7.59 7.81
N THR A 51 12.82 8.34 8.89
CA THR A 51 13.85 8.37 9.93
C THR A 51 13.82 7.05 10.71
N GLU A 52 14.92 6.70 11.36
CA GLU A 52 14.98 5.51 12.22
C GLU A 52 13.93 5.55 13.35
N ASP A 53 13.64 6.76 13.86
CA ASP A 53 12.61 6.96 14.87
C ASP A 53 11.19 6.72 14.31
N GLU A 54 10.90 7.19 13.09
CA GLU A 54 9.63 6.95 12.41
C GLU A 54 9.42 5.45 12.11
N LYS A 55 10.47 4.76 11.64
CA LYS A 55 10.44 3.30 11.40
C LYS A 55 10.16 2.54 12.70
N LYS A 56 10.93 2.83 13.74
CA LYS A 56 10.77 2.20 15.03
C LYS A 56 9.38 2.44 15.63
N ALA A 57 8.88 3.66 15.57
CA ALA A 57 7.54 3.98 16.03
C ALA A 57 6.45 3.19 15.28
N ALA A 58 6.59 3.02 13.96
CA ALA A 58 5.66 2.22 13.17
C ALA A 58 5.76 0.71 13.47
N GLU A 59 6.97 0.20 13.68
CA GLU A 59 7.22 -1.18 14.11
C GLU A 59 6.61 -1.47 15.48
N ASP A 60 6.85 -0.59 16.46
CA ASP A 60 6.31 -0.70 17.81
C ASP A 60 4.76 -0.65 17.77
N ALA A 61 4.19 0.30 17.02
CA ALA A 61 2.74 0.41 16.85
C ALA A 61 2.14 -0.80 16.10
N THR A 62 2.88 -1.37 15.15
CA THR A 62 2.47 -2.61 14.47
C THR A 62 2.46 -3.78 15.44
N ALA A 63 3.49 -3.90 16.29
CA ALA A 63 3.58 -4.94 17.31
C ALA A 63 2.47 -4.82 18.37
N GLU A 64 2.17 -3.60 18.82
CA GLU A 64 1.08 -3.34 19.78
C GLU A 64 -0.30 -3.73 19.22
N ASN A 65 -0.52 -3.54 17.93
CA ASN A 65 -1.80 -3.82 17.28
C ASN A 65 -1.79 -5.14 16.49
N LYS A 66 -0.79 -5.99 16.72
CA LYS A 66 -0.64 -7.27 16.02
C LYS A 66 -1.91 -8.12 16.02
N PRO A 67 -2.66 -8.29 17.15
CA PRO A 67 -3.87 -9.10 17.15
C PRO A 67 -4.95 -8.57 16.17
N LEU A 68 -5.06 -7.25 16.02
CA LEU A 68 -5.96 -6.63 15.05
C LEU A 68 -5.49 -6.89 13.62
N PHE A 69 -4.22 -6.72 13.35
CA PHE A 69 -3.66 -6.87 12.00
C PHE A 69 -3.66 -8.32 11.53
N ASP A 70 -3.38 -9.27 12.43
CA ASP A 70 -3.51 -10.70 12.13
C ASP A 70 -4.98 -11.06 11.81
N ALA A 71 -5.94 -10.57 12.60
CA ALA A 71 -7.36 -10.81 12.35
C ALA A 71 -7.85 -10.17 11.03
N MET A 72 -7.36 -8.98 10.69
CA MET A 72 -7.65 -8.35 9.38
C MET A 72 -7.05 -9.12 8.22
N LYS A 73 -5.79 -9.59 8.36
CA LYS A 73 -5.14 -10.42 7.36
C LYS A 73 -5.91 -11.71 7.10
N ASP A 74 -6.32 -12.39 8.18
CA ASP A 74 -7.12 -13.63 8.08
C ASP A 74 -8.48 -13.36 7.42
N ALA A 75 -9.12 -12.22 7.76
CA ALA A 75 -10.38 -11.81 7.15
C ALA A 75 -10.27 -11.53 5.65
N LEU A 76 -9.09 -11.06 5.20
CA LEU A 76 -8.80 -10.80 3.78
C LEU A 76 -8.41 -12.05 2.98
N ASP A 77 -8.31 -13.22 3.62
CA ASP A 77 -8.21 -14.53 2.99
C ASP A 77 -7.16 -14.62 1.86
N GLY A 78 -5.93 -14.28 2.17
CA GLY A 78 -4.80 -14.36 1.25
C GLY A 78 -4.69 -13.22 0.21
N LYS A 79 -5.57 -12.21 0.26
CA LYS A 79 -5.49 -11.04 -0.62
C LYS A 79 -4.26 -10.18 -0.32
N VAL A 80 -3.76 -10.24 0.91
CA VAL A 80 -2.58 -9.51 1.35
C VAL A 80 -1.61 -10.42 2.10
N LYS A 81 -0.33 -10.14 1.95
CA LYS A 81 0.75 -10.84 2.65
C LYS A 81 0.81 -10.41 4.12
N GLU A 82 0.56 -9.14 4.37
CA GLU A 82 0.68 -8.51 5.67
C GLU A 82 -0.26 -7.31 5.80
N VAL A 83 -0.60 -6.97 7.04
CA VAL A 83 -1.26 -5.72 7.43
C VAL A 83 -0.35 -5.04 8.46
N LYS A 84 -0.03 -3.76 8.24
CA LYS A 84 0.89 -3.01 9.11
C LYS A 84 0.54 -1.54 9.21
N VAL A 85 1.22 -0.83 10.12
CA VAL A 85 1.12 0.64 10.24
C VAL A 85 1.84 1.31 9.08
N SER A 86 1.21 2.34 8.50
CA SER A 86 1.83 3.17 7.48
C SER A 86 2.64 4.31 8.09
N THR A 87 3.84 4.52 7.56
CA THR A 87 4.67 5.70 7.83
C THR A 87 4.41 6.85 6.85
N ARG A 88 3.60 6.61 5.80
CA ARG A 88 3.44 7.51 4.65
C ARG A 88 2.11 8.25 4.64
N LEU A 89 1.07 7.64 5.20
CA LEU A 89 -0.29 8.17 5.15
C LEU A 89 -0.47 9.33 6.11
N LYS A 90 -1.03 10.44 5.60
CA LYS A 90 -1.45 11.60 6.38
C LYS A 90 -2.97 11.62 6.57
N ASP A 91 -3.71 11.67 5.49
CA ASP A 91 -5.17 11.86 5.48
C ASP A 91 -5.96 10.59 5.11
N HIS A 92 -5.39 9.73 4.25
CA HIS A 92 -6.08 8.52 3.83
C HIS A 92 -6.00 7.42 4.90
N PRO A 93 -7.05 6.58 5.02
CA PRO A 93 -7.09 5.51 6.01
C PRO A 93 -6.15 4.36 5.68
N VAL A 94 -5.96 4.06 4.40
CA VAL A 94 -5.22 2.90 3.90
C VAL A 94 -4.49 3.20 2.59
N CYS A 95 -3.44 2.44 2.33
CA CYS A 95 -2.85 2.28 1.01
C CYS A 95 -2.35 0.85 0.81
N LEU A 96 -2.01 0.50 -0.43
CA LEU A 96 -1.30 -0.73 -0.74
C LEU A 96 0.16 -0.43 -1.03
N SER A 97 1.03 -1.33 -0.62
CA SER A 97 2.42 -1.41 -1.08
C SER A 97 2.71 -2.83 -1.55
N ALA A 98 3.78 -2.99 -2.32
CA ALA A 98 4.27 -4.28 -2.72
C ALA A 98 5.49 -4.66 -1.89
N ASP A 99 5.54 -5.93 -1.45
CA ASP A 99 6.69 -6.52 -0.79
C ASP A 99 7.21 -7.67 -1.66
N GLY A 100 8.19 -7.37 -2.49
CA GLY A 100 8.77 -8.34 -3.42
C GLY A 100 9.25 -7.70 -4.72
N PRO A 101 9.69 -8.53 -5.68
CA PRO A 101 10.27 -8.05 -6.94
C PRO A 101 9.24 -7.49 -7.92
N LEU A 102 7.96 -7.83 -7.74
CA LEU A 102 6.88 -7.38 -8.60
C LEU A 102 6.17 -6.19 -7.98
N SER A 103 6.26 -5.02 -8.63
CA SER A 103 5.54 -3.82 -8.21
C SER A 103 4.04 -3.90 -8.56
N ILE A 104 3.23 -3.07 -7.89
CA ILE A 104 1.79 -2.94 -8.22
C ILE A 104 1.62 -2.42 -9.65
N GLU A 105 2.44 -1.49 -10.09
CA GLU A 105 2.42 -0.94 -11.45
C GLU A 105 2.73 -2.03 -12.49
N MET A 106 3.72 -2.86 -12.22
CA MET A 106 4.06 -4.00 -13.09
C MET A 106 2.90 -4.99 -13.16
N GLU A 107 2.23 -5.28 -12.04
CA GLU A 107 1.02 -6.11 -12.02
C GLU A 107 -0.07 -5.51 -12.94
N LYS A 108 -0.32 -4.18 -12.89
CA LYS A 108 -1.29 -3.51 -13.76
C LYS A 108 -0.96 -3.67 -15.24
N VAL A 109 0.32 -3.55 -15.60
CA VAL A 109 0.77 -3.73 -16.99
C VAL A 109 0.59 -5.17 -17.44
N LEU A 110 1.00 -6.13 -16.62
CA LEU A 110 0.86 -7.54 -16.92
C LEU A 110 -0.61 -7.98 -17.00
N TYR A 111 -1.47 -7.43 -16.15
CA TYR A 111 -2.91 -7.73 -16.17
C TYR A 111 -3.58 -7.41 -17.52
N LYS A 112 -3.04 -6.43 -18.28
CA LYS A 112 -3.53 -6.07 -19.62
C LYS A 112 -3.05 -7.05 -20.70
N GLN A 113 -2.10 -7.93 -20.40
CA GLN A 113 -1.50 -8.85 -21.38
C GLN A 113 -2.20 -10.22 -21.34
N PRO A 114 -2.66 -10.76 -22.49
CA PRO A 114 -3.20 -12.12 -22.56
C PRO A 114 -2.18 -13.15 -22.07
N GLY A 115 -2.62 -14.07 -21.23
CA GLY A 115 -1.78 -15.14 -20.68
C GLY A 115 -1.03 -14.77 -19.40
N SER A 116 -1.21 -13.56 -18.88
CA SER A 116 -0.65 -13.11 -17.59
C SER A 116 -1.70 -13.09 -16.47
N GLU A 117 -2.86 -13.69 -16.72
CA GLU A 117 -3.89 -13.81 -15.70
C GLU A 117 -3.36 -14.61 -14.51
N GLY A 118 -3.40 -14.01 -13.34
CA GLY A 118 -2.93 -14.63 -12.08
C GLY A 118 -1.55 -14.20 -11.62
N VAL A 119 -0.82 -13.39 -12.38
CA VAL A 119 0.40 -12.74 -11.90
C VAL A 119 0.00 -11.60 -10.97
N LYS A 120 0.28 -11.76 -9.67
CA LYS A 120 -0.06 -10.78 -8.63
C LYS A 120 1.17 -10.42 -7.82
N SER A 121 1.28 -9.16 -7.44
CA SER A 121 2.29 -8.71 -6.48
C SER A 121 1.92 -9.16 -5.07
N ASP A 122 2.92 -9.36 -4.23
CA ASP A 122 2.73 -9.57 -2.79
C ASP A 122 2.31 -8.26 -2.14
N LYS A 123 1.00 -8.07 -1.96
CA LYS A 123 0.41 -6.84 -1.44
C LYS A 123 0.52 -6.78 0.09
N VAL A 124 0.83 -5.61 0.58
CA VAL A 124 0.78 -5.24 2.00
C VAL A 124 -0.25 -4.14 2.16
N LEU A 125 -1.20 -4.33 3.07
CA LEU A 125 -2.17 -3.30 3.43
C LEU A 125 -1.58 -2.45 4.56
N GLU A 126 -1.36 -1.18 4.27
CA GLU A 126 -0.86 -0.23 5.26
C GLU A 126 -2.00 0.63 5.80
N LEU A 127 -2.08 0.73 7.14
CA LEU A 127 -3.12 1.50 7.83
C LEU A 127 -2.56 2.77 8.46
N ASN A 128 -3.34 3.83 8.39
CA ASN A 128 -3.12 5.05 9.14
C ASN A 128 -3.77 4.93 10.53
N ILE A 129 -2.96 4.73 11.57
CA ILE A 129 -3.44 4.61 12.95
C ILE A 129 -4.04 5.90 13.52
N HIS A 130 -3.78 7.05 12.89
CA HIS A 130 -4.33 8.34 13.28
C HIS A 130 -5.68 8.64 12.63
N HIS A 131 -6.08 7.84 11.64
CA HIS A 131 -7.38 8.01 10.98
C HIS A 131 -8.52 7.46 11.87
N PRO A 132 -9.67 8.16 11.96
CA PRO A 132 -10.80 7.72 12.81
C PRO A 132 -11.28 6.28 12.60
N VAL A 133 -11.14 5.75 11.38
CA VAL A 133 -11.52 4.36 11.07
C VAL A 133 -10.73 3.34 11.88
N PHE A 134 -9.49 3.67 12.27
CA PHE A 134 -8.66 2.75 13.06
C PHE A 134 -9.29 2.44 14.42
N ALA A 135 -9.86 3.44 15.09
CA ALA A 135 -10.58 3.23 16.35
C ALA A 135 -11.81 2.32 16.18
N VAL A 136 -12.49 2.41 15.03
CA VAL A 136 -13.64 1.55 14.71
C VAL A 136 -13.24 0.10 14.52
N LEU A 137 -12.09 -0.14 13.82
CA LEU A 137 -11.53 -1.48 13.65
C LEU A 137 -11.14 -2.10 14.99
N LYS A 138 -10.45 -1.32 15.82
CA LYS A 138 -10.00 -1.75 17.15
C LYS A 138 -11.19 -2.10 18.04
N ALA A 139 -12.24 -1.27 18.06
CA ALA A 139 -13.46 -1.55 18.80
C ALA A 139 -14.18 -2.82 18.31
N ALA A 140 -14.20 -3.07 17.00
CA ALA A 140 -14.78 -4.31 16.46
C ALA A 140 -13.98 -5.54 16.89
N GLN A 141 -12.66 -5.46 16.84
CA GLN A 141 -11.77 -6.53 17.28
C GLN A 141 -11.91 -6.81 18.78
N GLU A 142 -11.93 -5.77 19.64
CA GLU A 142 -12.08 -5.88 21.09
C GLU A 142 -13.46 -6.47 21.48
N ALA A 143 -14.50 -6.15 20.70
CA ALA A 143 -15.85 -6.72 20.88
C ALA A 143 -15.98 -8.17 20.37
N GLY A 144 -14.96 -8.71 19.69
CA GLY A 144 -15.03 -10.00 19.04
C GLY A 144 -15.99 -10.06 17.85
N ASP A 145 -16.35 -8.90 17.28
CA ASP A 145 -17.25 -8.79 16.13
C ASP A 145 -16.49 -9.07 14.82
N THR A 146 -16.29 -10.34 14.56
CA THR A 146 -15.53 -10.82 13.41
C THR A 146 -16.19 -10.50 12.07
N GLU A 147 -17.54 -10.46 12.01
CA GLU A 147 -18.26 -10.11 10.79
C GLU A 147 -18.09 -8.63 10.44
N LYS A 148 -18.17 -7.76 11.41
CA LYS A 148 -17.94 -6.33 11.25
C LYS A 148 -16.49 -6.05 10.88
N LEU A 149 -15.53 -6.71 11.55
CA LEU A 149 -14.13 -6.59 11.24
C LEU A 149 -13.83 -7.02 9.81
N LYS A 150 -14.37 -8.18 9.39
CA LYS A 150 -14.23 -8.67 8.01
C LYS A 150 -14.79 -7.68 7.00
N LYS A 151 -16.01 -7.20 7.21
CA LYS A 151 -16.66 -6.24 6.33
C LYS A 151 -15.83 -4.96 6.16
N TYR A 152 -15.29 -4.42 7.25
CA TYR A 152 -14.46 -3.22 7.20
C TYR A 152 -13.09 -3.48 6.56
N SER A 153 -12.50 -4.64 6.81
CA SER A 153 -11.25 -5.03 6.16
C SER A 153 -11.41 -5.14 4.64
N ASP A 154 -12.47 -5.81 4.17
CA ASP A 154 -12.78 -5.92 2.74
C ASP A 154 -13.06 -4.54 2.11
N LEU A 155 -13.79 -3.65 2.80
CA LEU A 155 -14.04 -2.29 2.34
C LEU A 155 -12.76 -1.47 2.20
N LEU A 156 -11.90 -1.50 3.21
CA LEU A 156 -10.64 -0.76 3.21
C LEU A 156 -9.68 -1.31 2.15
N TYR A 157 -9.64 -2.62 1.97
CA TYR A 157 -8.84 -3.24 0.91
C TYR A 157 -9.34 -2.80 -0.48
N ALA A 158 -10.65 -2.84 -0.73
CA ALA A 158 -11.22 -2.38 -1.98
C ALA A 158 -10.98 -0.88 -2.23
N GLN A 159 -11.05 -0.05 -1.19
CA GLN A 159 -10.67 1.37 -1.29
C GLN A 159 -9.19 1.54 -1.68
N ALA A 160 -8.31 0.77 -1.06
CA ALA A 160 -6.89 0.81 -1.40
C ALA A 160 -6.63 0.36 -2.85
N GLN A 161 -7.36 -0.68 -3.34
CA GLN A 161 -7.32 -1.07 -4.76
C GLN A 161 -7.75 0.08 -5.68
N LEU A 162 -8.87 0.76 -5.36
CA LEU A 162 -9.36 1.90 -6.16
C LEU A 162 -8.37 3.06 -6.19
N ILE A 163 -7.74 3.39 -5.06
CA ILE A 163 -6.73 4.44 -4.97
C ILE A 163 -5.53 4.09 -5.86
N GLU A 164 -5.11 2.83 -5.84
CA GLU A 164 -4.00 2.35 -6.68
C GLU A 164 -4.40 2.16 -8.16
N GLY A 165 -5.66 2.30 -8.53
CA GLY A 165 -6.13 2.04 -9.88
C GLY A 165 -6.16 0.56 -10.26
N LEU A 166 -6.21 -0.32 -9.27
CA LEU A 166 -6.44 -1.75 -9.45
C LEU A 166 -7.95 -2.03 -9.60
N PRO A 167 -8.33 -3.09 -10.35
CA PRO A 167 -9.72 -3.51 -10.38
C PRO A 167 -10.14 -4.04 -9.01
N VAL A 168 -11.35 -3.68 -8.58
CA VAL A 168 -11.97 -4.29 -7.39
C VAL A 168 -12.46 -5.68 -7.76
N ASP A 169 -12.17 -6.66 -6.91
CA ASP A 169 -12.50 -8.08 -7.18
C ASP A 169 -14.02 -8.30 -7.38
N ASP A 170 -14.85 -7.68 -6.52
CA ASP A 170 -16.32 -7.69 -6.60
C ASP A 170 -16.89 -6.28 -6.41
N PRO A 171 -17.07 -5.51 -7.51
CA PRO A 171 -17.62 -4.16 -7.44
C PRO A 171 -19.07 -4.11 -6.91
N ALA A 172 -19.86 -5.16 -7.11
CA ALA A 172 -21.25 -5.20 -6.65
C ALA A 172 -21.30 -5.37 -5.12
N ALA A 173 -20.54 -6.30 -4.57
CA ALA A 173 -20.42 -6.49 -3.14
C ALA A 173 -19.83 -5.25 -2.45
N TYR A 174 -18.84 -4.58 -3.07
CA TYR A 174 -18.30 -3.32 -2.58
C TYR A 174 -19.38 -2.23 -2.49
N ALA A 175 -20.16 -2.03 -3.57
CA ALA A 175 -21.23 -1.04 -3.60
C ALA A 175 -22.31 -1.31 -2.53
N GLU A 176 -22.71 -2.58 -2.37
CA GLU A 176 -23.67 -2.99 -1.33
C GLU A 176 -23.14 -2.74 0.09
N ALA A 177 -21.87 -3.06 0.32
CA ALA A 177 -21.21 -2.83 1.59
C ALA A 177 -21.16 -1.33 1.95
N VAL A 178 -20.82 -0.46 0.98
CA VAL A 178 -20.86 1.01 1.14
C VAL A 178 -22.27 1.48 1.47
N CYS A 179 -23.28 1.07 0.70
CA CYS A 179 -24.69 1.45 0.94
C CYS A 179 -25.19 1.00 2.32
N SER A 180 -24.69 -0.13 2.83
CA SER A 180 -25.06 -0.63 4.16
C SER A 180 -24.55 0.23 5.33
N LEU A 181 -23.53 1.07 5.10
CA LEU A 181 -23.00 2.02 6.08
C LEU A 181 -23.84 3.32 6.16
N MET A 182 -24.73 3.54 5.18
CA MET A 182 -25.58 4.73 5.09
C MET A 182 -26.94 4.57 5.80
N LYS A 183 -27.13 3.46 6.50
CA LYS A 183 -28.38 3.12 7.19
C LYS A 183 -28.33 3.45 8.68
#